data_8984072d8aed641fb5202bb2698ad95e
#
_entry.id   8984072d8aed641fb5202bb2698ad95e
#
_cell.length_a   1.000
_cell.length_b   1.000
_cell.length_c   1.000
_cell.angle_alpha   90.00
_cell.angle_beta   90.00
_cell.angle_gamma   90.00
#
_symmetry.space_group_name_H-M   'P 1'
#
loop_
_entity.id
_entity.type
_entity.pdbx_description
1 polymer ?
#
loop_
_entity_poly.entity_id
_entity_poly.type
_entity_poly.pdbx_seq_one_letter_code
_entity_poly.pdbx_strand_id
1 'polypeptide(L)'
;MIKKGRMKPAVKANASQLEMGHMLEPIAAHFYAQKTGNTVIDDTYMYQHADFSYALADFDRRFIRVSDGEPGILECKSCTYRKAGDWANGTYPLYYELQLRFYLAVADVNIGAFSTIWGNNPDNDLATPDIVRDKAKEDMIFERLDQWIWSLEHDKPPTMSGIPSKLALDSLARIYGASKPGLPTIEFSRKQERYLRQYLSL
;
A
#
# COMPACT_ATOMS: atom_id res chain seq x y z
N MET A 1 -0.94 5.14 17.01
CA MET A 1 -0.88 6.58 17.44
C MET A 1 -1.76 7.47 16.55
N ILE A 2 -1.50 7.59 15.24
CA ILE A 2 -2.30 8.43 14.32
C ILE A 2 -3.76 7.98 14.27
N LYS A 3 -4.02 6.69 14.03
CA LYS A 3 -5.39 6.12 13.98
C LYS A 3 -6.20 6.28 15.27
N LYS A 4 -5.54 6.47 16.41
CA LYS A 4 -6.19 6.78 17.70
C LYS A 4 -6.25 8.29 18.01
N GLY A 5 -5.95 9.15 17.05
CA GLY A 5 -5.95 10.60 17.23
C GLY A 5 -4.85 11.14 18.17
N ARG A 6 -3.92 10.30 18.61
CA ARG A 6 -2.84 10.69 19.55
C ARG A 6 -1.67 11.41 18.88
N MET A 7 -1.62 11.37 17.55
CA MET A 7 -0.61 12.08 16.74
C MET A 7 -1.24 12.58 15.47
N LYS A 8 -0.85 13.76 15.01
CA LYS A 8 -1.21 14.26 13.68
C LYS A 8 -0.45 13.47 12.61
N PRO A 9 -1.06 13.23 11.44
CA PRO A 9 -0.34 12.70 10.27
C PRO A 9 0.85 13.60 9.93
N ALA A 10 1.94 13.00 9.44
CA ALA A 10 3.03 13.80 8.88
C ALA A 10 2.55 14.48 7.60
N VAL A 11 3.06 15.69 7.34
CA VAL A 11 2.87 16.33 6.04
C VAL A 11 3.51 15.43 4.99
N LYS A 12 2.80 15.15 3.91
CA LYS A 12 3.31 14.32 2.81
C LYS A 12 4.43 15.08 2.09
N ALA A 13 5.66 14.61 2.23
CA ALA A 13 6.83 15.21 1.56
C ALA A 13 6.80 15.03 0.03
N ASN A 14 5.92 14.17 -0.49
CA ASN A 14 5.79 13.82 -1.90
C ASN A 14 4.46 14.27 -2.53
N ALA A 15 3.89 15.39 -2.07
CA ALA A 15 2.60 15.88 -2.56
C ALA A 15 2.54 16.03 -4.09
N SER A 16 3.57 16.62 -4.70
CA SER A 16 3.64 16.79 -6.16
C SER A 16 3.72 15.46 -6.93
N GLN A 17 4.35 14.43 -6.34
CA GLN A 17 4.40 13.10 -6.95
C GLN A 17 3.04 12.41 -6.89
N LEU A 18 2.29 12.60 -5.81
CA LEU A 18 0.94 12.09 -5.69
C LEU A 18 0.00 12.78 -6.68
N GLU A 19 0.09 14.11 -6.79
CA GLU A 19 -0.66 14.89 -7.77
C GLU A 19 -0.37 14.43 -9.21
N MET A 20 0.91 14.24 -9.55
CA MET A 20 1.31 13.70 -10.85
C MET A 20 0.73 12.30 -11.07
N GLY A 21 0.69 11.44 -10.04
CA GLY A 21 0.05 10.12 -10.10
C GLY A 21 -1.39 10.22 -10.54
N HIS A 22 -2.18 11.03 -9.86
CA HIS A 22 -3.61 11.25 -10.20
C HIS A 22 -3.80 11.82 -11.61
N MET A 23 -2.93 12.72 -12.06
CA MET A 23 -2.98 13.26 -13.43
C MET A 23 -2.70 12.19 -14.49
N LEU A 24 -1.91 11.17 -14.17
CA LEU A 24 -1.54 10.09 -15.09
C LEU A 24 -2.54 8.93 -15.10
N GLU A 25 -3.40 8.77 -14.10
CA GLU A 25 -4.41 7.70 -14.03
C GLU A 25 -5.30 7.63 -15.26
N PRO A 26 -5.91 8.74 -15.77
CA PRO A 26 -6.74 8.70 -16.97
C PRO A 26 -5.95 8.25 -18.21
N ILE A 27 -4.67 8.61 -18.29
CA ILE A 27 -3.79 8.24 -19.39
C ILE A 27 -3.49 6.74 -19.35
N ALA A 28 -3.18 6.20 -18.16
CA ALA A 28 -2.97 4.77 -17.96
C ALA A 28 -4.24 3.97 -18.32
N ALA A 29 -5.39 4.42 -17.85
CA ALA A 29 -6.69 3.81 -18.15
C ALA A 29 -7.00 3.82 -19.66
N HIS A 30 -6.71 4.91 -20.35
CA HIS A 30 -6.89 5.02 -21.80
C HIS A 30 -6.03 3.99 -22.57
N PHE A 31 -4.75 3.88 -22.25
CA PHE A 31 -3.87 2.91 -22.92
C PHE A 31 -4.22 1.46 -22.57
N TYR A 32 -4.67 1.20 -21.35
CA TYR A 32 -5.21 -0.11 -20.98
C TYR A 32 -6.39 -0.50 -21.89
N ALA A 33 -7.36 0.40 -22.03
CA ALA A 33 -8.52 0.17 -22.90
C ALA A 33 -8.10 -0.10 -24.35
N GLN A 34 -7.18 0.70 -24.91
CA GLN A 34 -6.67 0.51 -26.26
C GLN A 34 -5.97 -0.84 -26.45
N LYS A 35 -5.13 -1.24 -25.48
CA LYS A 35 -4.32 -2.45 -25.56
C LYS A 35 -5.14 -3.72 -25.40
N THR A 36 -6.12 -3.71 -24.51
CA THR A 36 -6.90 -4.91 -24.15
C THR A 36 -8.23 -5.03 -24.89
N GLY A 37 -8.76 -3.91 -25.40
CA GLY A 37 -10.12 -3.82 -25.91
C GLY A 37 -11.20 -3.81 -24.84
N ASN A 38 -10.82 -3.86 -23.56
CA ASN A 38 -11.77 -3.81 -22.44
C ASN A 38 -12.42 -2.42 -22.33
N THR A 39 -13.68 -2.39 -21.92
CA THR A 39 -14.37 -1.13 -21.64
C THR A 39 -13.98 -0.64 -20.25
N VAL A 40 -13.33 0.51 -20.16
CA VAL A 40 -12.96 1.12 -18.87
C VAL A 40 -14.02 2.14 -18.47
N ILE A 41 -14.39 2.13 -17.21
CA ILE A 41 -15.46 2.93 -16.61
C ILE A 41 -14.88 3.67 -15.40
N ASP A 42 -15.16 4.99 -15.33
CA ASP A 42 -14.84 5.76 -14.15
C ASP A 42 -15.67 5.28 -12.96
N ASP A 43 -15.02 5.12 -11.82
CA ASP A 43 -15.67 4.77 -10.57
C ASP A 43 -15.32 5.82 -9.51
N THR A 44 -16.34 6.40 -8.91
CA THR A 44 -16.20 7.46 -7.91
C THR A 44 -16.75 7.05 -6.55
N TYR A 45 -17.04 5.76 -6.39
CA TYR A 45 -17.61 5.23 -5.16
C TYR A 45 -16.54 4.68 -4.23
N MET A 46 -16.78 4.82 -2.94
CA MET A 46 -16.06 4.10 -1.91
C MET A 46 -16.86 2.85 -1.54
N TYR A 47 -16.21 1.70 -1.56
CA TYR A 47 -16.80 0.40 -1.25
C TYR A 47 -16.46 0.01 0.18
N GLN A 48 -17.39 -0.67 0.84
CA GLN A 48 -17.17 -1.25 2.16
C GLN A 48 -17.41 -2.76 2.08
N HIS A 49 -16.51 -3.54 2.67
CA HIS A 49 -16.68 -4.99 2.76
C HIS A 49 -17.95 -5.35 3.55
N ALA A 50 -18.66 -6.38 3.11
CA ALA A 50 -19.92 -6.78 3.73
C ALA A 50 -19.77 -7.18 5.22
N ASP A 51 -18.70 -7.90 5.56
CA ASP A 51 -18.47 -8.43 6.90
C ASP A 51 -17.49 -7.59 7.74
N PHE A 52 -16.58 -6.84 7.10
CA PHE A 52 -15.52 -6.08 7.78
C PHE A 52 -15.74 -4.58 7.60
N SER A 53 -16.48 -3.96 8.52
CA SER A 53 -16.84 -2.53 8.43
C SER A 53 -15.66 -1.56 8.38
N TYR A 54 -14.48 -1.97 8.82
CA TYR A 54 -13.25 -1.20 8.73
C TYR A 54 -12.57 -1.27 7.35
N ALA A 55 -12.96 -2.24 6.52
CA ALA A 55 -12.37 -2.47 5.22
C ALA A 55 -13.09 -1.65 4.15
N LEU A 56 -12.44 -0.60 3.72
CA LEU A 56 -12.91 0.32 2.69
C LEU A 56 -11.97 0.29 1.49
N ALA A 57 -12.52 0.35 0.30
CA ALA A 57 -11.77 0.39 -0.96
C ALA A 57 -12.23 1.58 -1.82
N ASP A 58 -11.24 2.26 -2.38
CA ASP A 58 -11.37 3.33 -3.36
C ASP A 58 -10.33 3.03 -4.44
N PHE A 59 -10.79 2.53 -5.57
CA PHE A 59 -9.91 2.09 -6.66
C PHE A 59 -10.06 2.99 -7.88
N ASP A 60 -9.04 3.03 -8.72
CA ASP A 60 -8.93 4.05 -9.76
C ASP A 60 -10.02 3.92 -10.83
N ARG A 61 -10.33 2.70 -11.31
CA ARG A 61 -11.31 2.45 -12.39
C ARG A 61 -11.93 1.06 -12.25
N ARG A 62 -13.05 0.89 -12.94
CA ARG A 62 -13.60 -0.43 -13.29
C ARG A 62 -13.36 -0.72 -14.76
N PHE A 63 -13.39 -2.01 -15.10
CA PHE A 63 -13.45 -2.40 -16.50
C PHE A 63 -14.44 -3.55 -16.72
N ILE A 64 -14.90 -3.68 -17.95
CA ILE A 64 -15.65 -4.85 -18.40
C ILE A 64 -14.76 -5.57 -19.41
N ARG A 65 -14.44 -6.82 -19.12
CA ARG A 65 -13.60 -7.64 -19.98
C ARG A 65 -14.34 -8.00 -21.29
N VAL A 66 -13.72 -7.70 -22.41
CA VAL A 66 -14.38 -7.84 -23.73
C VAL A 66 -14.70 -9.29 -24.10
N SER A 67 -13.92 -10.25 -23.58
CA SER A 67 -14.06 -11.66 -23.96
C SER A 67 -15.32 -12.34 -23.43
N ASP A 68 -15.82 -11.91 -22.26
CA ASP A 68 -16.89 -12.61 -21.53
C ASP A 68 -17.83 -11.67 -20.73
N GLY A 69 -17.55 -10.36 -20.73
CA GLY A 69 -18.34 -9.39 -19.98
C GLY A 69 -18.08 -9.35 -18.47
N GLU A 70 -17.05 -10.07 -17.97
CA GLU A 70 -16.72 -10.09 -16.54
C GLU A 70 -16.29 -8.70 -16.07
N PRO A 71 -16.89 -8.16 -14.97
CA PRO A 71 -16.46 -6.91 -14.38
C PRO A 71 -15.15 -7.06 -13.62
N GLY A 72 -14.26 -6.07 -13.73
CA GLY A 72 -12.97 -6.06 -13.06
C GLY A 72 -12.61 -4.71 -12.47
N ILE A 73 -11.58 -4.70 -11.61
CA ILE A 73 -10.96 -3.52 -11.02
C ILE A 73 -9.65 -3.23 -11.75
N LEU A 74 -9.49 -2.00 -12.21
CA LEU A 74 -8.25 -1.51 -12.81
C LEU A 74 -7.57 -0.55 -11.85
N GLU A 75 -6.34 -0.86 -11.50
CA GLU A 75 -5.47 -0.01 -10.68
C GLU A 75 -4.40 0.61 -11.57
N CYS A 76 -4.36 1.92 -11.63
CA CYS A 76 -3.44 2.69 -12.46
C CYS A 76 -2.18 3.05 -11.68
N LYS A 77 -1.02 2.79 -12.23
CA LYS A 77 0.25 3.11 -11.58
C LYS A 77 1.17 3.89 -12.51
N SER A 78 1.91 4.80 -11.93
CA SER A 78 3.02 5.46 -12.60
C SER A 78 4.31 5.19 -11.84
N CYS A 79 5.36 4.86 -12.54
CA CYS A 79 6.65 4.64 -11.92
C CYS A 79 7.80 5.23 -12.74
N THR A 80 8.93 5.43 -12.09
CA THR A 80 10.13 5.87 -12.79
C THR A 80 10.67 4.74 -13.67
N TYR A 81 11.37 5.08 -14.74
CA TYR A 81 12.00 4.12 -15.63
C TYR A 81 12.92 3.12 -14.91
N ARG A 82 13.56 3.53 -13.81
CA ARG A 82 14.38 2.65 -12.96
C ARG A 82 13.60 1.50 -12.32
N LYS A 83 12.28 1.64 -12.19
CA LYS A 83 11.37 0.66 -11.61
C LYS A 83 10.62 -0.17 -12.65
N ALA A 84 10.90 0.05 -13.93
CA ALA A 84 10.26 -0.70 -15.01
C ALA A 84 10.46 -2.21 -14.87
N GLY A 85 11.62 -2.65 -14.39
CA GLY A 85 11.90 -4.08 -14.15
C GLY A 85 10.97 -4.75 -13.15
N ASP A 86 10.41 -4.00 -12.20
CA ASP A 86 9.46 -4.53 -11.21
C ASP A 86 8.10 -4.91 -11.86
N TRP A 87 7.86 -4.43 -13.10
CA TRP A 87 6.63 -4.61 -13.86
C TRP A 87 6.83 -5.37 -15.18
N ALA A 88 8.06 -5.72 -15.49
CA ALA A 88 8.38 -6.42 -16.73
C ALA A 88 7.81 -7.84 -16.76
N ASN A 89 7.45 -8.33 -17.95
CA ASN A 89 6.96 -9.69 -18.17
C ASN A 89 5.71 -10.06 -17.35
N GLY A 90 4.83 -9.09 -17.11
CA GLY A 90 3.59 -9.31 -16.33
C GLY A 90 3.81 -9.48 -14.84
N THR A 91 4.99 -9.12 -14.32
CA THR A 91 5.23 -9.07 -12.87
C THR A 91 4.71 -7.75 -12.27
N TYR A 92 4.57 -7.74 -10.98
CA TYR A 92 4.17 -6.56 -10.21
C TYR A 92 4.68 -6.64 -8.77
N PRO A 93 4.95 -5.50 -8.11
CA PRO A 93 5.40 -5.49 -6.72
C PRO A 93 4.35 -6.09 -5.78
N LEU A 94 4.80 -6.93 -4.83
CA LEU A 94 3.92 -7.64 -3.89
C LEU A 94 2.97 -6.71 -3.12
N TYR A 95 3.42 -5.51 -2.73
CA TYR A 95 2.58 -4.59 -1.98
C TYR A 95 1.41 -4.02 -2.81
N TYR A 96 1.56 -3.90 -4.13
CA TYR A 96 0.45 -3.58 -5.02
C TYR A 96 -0.47 -4.79 -5.24
N GLU A 97 0.09 -6.01 -5.34
CA GLU A 97 -0.73 -7.22 -5.38
C GLU A 97 -1.66 -7.29 -4.15
N LEU A 98 -1.12 -7.07 -2.96
CA LEU A 98 -1.91 -7.06 -1.73
C LEU A 98 -3.01 -5.98 -1.76
N GLN A 99 -2.71 -4.78 -2.27
CA GLN A 99 -3.68 -3.72 -2.45
C GLN A 99 -4.82 -4.14 -3.37
N LEU A 100 -4.50 -4.65 -4.55
CA LEU A 100 -5.51 -5.05 -5.53
C LEU A 100 -6.36 -6.22 -5.02
N ARG A 101 -5.76 -7.25 -4.40
CA ARG A 101 -6.50 -8.36 -3.79
C ARG A 101 -7.43 -7.91 -2.68
N PHE A 102 -7.00 -6.97 -1.85
CA PHE A 102 -7.87 -6.36 -0.86
C PHE A 102 -9.05 -5.63 -1.52
N TYR A 103 -8.83 -4.90 -2.60
CA TYR A 103 -9.90 -4.23 -3.32
C TYR A 103 -10.89 -5.23 -3.95
N LEU A 104 -10.39 -6.31 -4.55
CA LEU A 104 -11.24 -7.37 -5.10
C LEU A 104 -12.15 -7.98 -4.01
N ALA A 105 -11.60 -8.24 -2.83
CA ALA A 105 -12.36 -8.78 -1.72
C ALA A 105 -13.41 -7.78 -1.20
N VAL A 106 -13.05 -6.51 -1.03
CA VAL A 106 -13.97 -5.48 -0.52
C VAL A 106 -15.11 -5.21 -1.47
N ALA A 107 -14.85 -5.15 -2.78
CA ALA A 107 -15.87 -4.85 -3.79
C ALA A 107 -16.61 -6.09 -4.31
N ASP A 108 -16.24 -7.29 -3.84
CA ASP A 108 -16.76 -8.59 -4.29
C ASP A 108 -16.67 -8.77 -5.81
N VAL A 109 -15.49 -8.49 -6.37
CA VAL A 109 -15.17 -8.57 -7.80
C VAL A 109 -14.11 -9.63 -8.04
N ASN A 110 -14.26 -10.46 -9.09
CA ASN A 110 -13.42 -11.64 -9.29
C ASN A 110 -12.06 -11.37 -9.93
N ILE A 111 -11.96 -10.32 -10.72
CA ILE A 111 -10.73 -10.03 -11.49
C ILE A 111 -10.27 -8.59 -11.31
N GLY A 112 -8.97 -8.41 -11.41
CA GLY A 112 -8.35 -7.09 -11.42
C GLY A 112 -7.11 -7.06 -12.30
N ALA A 113 -6.68 -5.88 -12.69
CA ALA A 113 -5.49 -5.67 -13.48
C ALA A 113 -4.78 -4.39 -13.07
N PHE A 114 -3.48 -4.31 -13.38
CA PHE A 114 -2.74 -3.07 -13.33
C PHE A 114 -2.56 -2.49 -14.73
N SER A 115 -2.69 -1.17 -14.82
CA SER A 115 -2.15 -0.40 -15.93
C SER A 115 -1.02 0.46 -15.43
N THR A 116 0.19 0.22 -15.91
CA THR A 116 1.38 0.88 -15.39
C THR A 116 2.09 1.67 -16.48
N ILE A 117 2.34 2.95 -16.21
CA ILE A 117 3.12 3.82 -17.08
C ILE A 117 4.51 4.01 -16.47
N TRP A 118 5.57 3.75 -17.27
CA TRP A 118 6.94 4.11 -16.92
C TRP A 118 7.64 4.84 -18.05
N GLY A 119 8.24 5.94 -17.68
CA GLY A 119 8.76 6.87 -18.66
C GLY A 119 7.64 7.55 -19.45
N ASN A 120 7.92 7.87 -20.68
CA ASN A 120 6.99 8.55 -21.59
C ASN A 120 6.72 7.74 -22.88
N ASN A 121 6.98 6.44 -22.86
CA ASN A 121 6.73 5.55 -24.00
C ASN A 121 5.48 4.70 -23.75
N PRO A 122 4.37 4.94 -24.48
CA PRO A 122 3.15 4.17 -24.34
C PRO A 122 3.26 2.73 -24.90
N ASP A 123 4.30 2.43 -25.69
CA ASP A 123 4.54 1.08 -26.23
C ASP A 123 5.16 0.13 -25.20
N ASN A 124 5.56 0.64 -24.05
CA ASN A 124 5.96 -0.19 -22.92
C ASN A 124 4.81 -1.07 -22.47
N ASP A 125 5.13 -2.19 -21.86
CA ASP A 125 4.13 -3.17 -21.43
C ASP A 125 3.30 -2.61 -20.26
N LEU A 126 2.13 -2.05 -20.58
CA LEU A 126 1.34 -1.21 -19.67
C LEU A 126 0.31 -2.01 -18.88
N ALA A 127 -0.12 -3.16 -19.40
CA ALA A 127 -1.16 -3.95 -18.77
C ALA A 127 -0.59 -5.24 -18.22
N THR A 128 -0.95 -5.58 -17.00
CA THR A 128 -0.69 -6.93 -16.47
C THR A 128 -1.76 -7.90 -16.97
N PRO A 129 -1.49 -9.21 -16.98
CA PRO A 129 -2.53 -10.21 -17.04
C PRO A 129 -3.55 -10.03 -15.91
N ASP A 130 -4.78 -10.50 -16.12
CA ASP A 130 -5.81 -10.45 -15.09
C ASP A 130 -5.35 -11.20 -13.83
N ILE A 131 -5.51 -10.55 -12.70
CA ILE A 131 -5.26 -11.13 -11.38
C ILE A 131 -6.60 -11.64 -10.88
N VAL A 132 -6.71 -12.96 -10.79
CA VAL A 132 -7.93 -13.61 -10.33
C VAL A 132 -7.96 -13.61 -8.81
N ARG A 133 -9.14 -13.45 -8.24
CA ARG A 133 -9.40 -13.53 -6.81
C ARG A 133 -8.88 -14.83 -6.22
N ASP A 134 -8.31 -14.78 -5.05
CA ASP A 134 -7.72 -15.92 -4.35
C ASP A 134 -8.15 -15.86 -2.87
N LYS A 135 -9.11 -16.70 -2.53
CA LYS A 135 -9.70 -16.71 -1.19
C LYS A 135 -8.68 -16.97 -0.08
N ALA A 136 -7.70 -17.83 -0.31
CA ALA A 136 -6.68 -18.12 0.69
C ALA A 136 -5.80 -16.90 0.98
N LYS A 137 -5.44 -16.13 -0.07
CA LYS A 137 -4.69 -14.87 0.09
C LYS A 137 -5.55 -13.79 0.75
N GLU A 138 -6.83 -13.71 0.43
CA GLU A 138 -7.77 -12.80 1.09
C GLU A 138 -7.88 -13.08 2.58
N ASP A 139 -8.07 -14.34 2.96
CA ASP A 139 -8.16 -14.75 4.36
C ASP A 139 -6.89 -14.36 5.14
N MET A 140 -5.71 -14.55 4.55
CA MET A 140 -4.45 -14.09 5.14
C MET A 140 -4.40 -12.56 5.33
N ILE A 141 -4.91 -11.79 4.36
CA ILE A 141 -4.96 -10.32 4.45
C ILE A 141 -5.87 -9.90 5.60
N PHE A 142 -7.09 -10.44 5.65
CA PHE A 142 -8.06 -10.08 6.69
C PHE A 142 -7.63 -10.55 8.08
N GLU A 143 -7.06 -11.73 8.22
CA GLU A 143 -6.48 -12.18 9.50
C GLU A 143 -5.42 -11.19 10.02
N ARG A 144 -4.55 -10.70 9.15
CA ARG A 144 -3.55 -9.68 9.53
C ARG A 144 -4.15 -8.34 9.89
N LEU A 145 -5.19 -7.92 9.17
CA LEU A 145 -5.89 -6.68 9.47
C LEU A 145 -6.65 -6.78 10.79
N ASP A 146 -7.31 -7.90 11.08
CA ASP A 146 -8.00 -8.13 12.36
C ASP A 146 -7.02 -8.10 13.54
N GLN A 147 -5.87 -8.77 13.42
CA GLN A 147 -4.81 -8.69 14.43
C GLN A 147 -4.34 -7.25 14.67
N TRP A 148 -4.22 -6.47 13.60
CA TRP A 148 -3.82 -5.06 13.69
C TRP A 148 -4.92 -4.19 14.31
N ILE A 149 -6.18 -4.35 13.91
CA ILE A 149 -7.33 -3.66 14.50
C ILE A 149 -7.41 -3.97 16.00
N TRP A 150 -7.35 -5.26 16.35
CA TRP A 150 -7.35 -5.70 17.74
C TRP A 150 -6.22 -5.02 18.54
N SER A 151 -5.02 -4.94 17.99
CA SER A 151 -3.90 -4.28 18.66
C SER A 151 -4.13 -2.78 18.88
N LEU A 152 -4.84 -2.13 17.95
CA LEU A 152 -5.25 -0.72 18.12
C LEU A 152 -6.28 -0.57 19.23
N GLU A 153 -7.28 -1.43 19.28
CA GLU A 153 -8.36 -1.37 20.27
C GLU A 153 -7.85 -1.60 21.69
N HIS A 154 -6.92 -2.54 21.84
CA HIS A 154 -6.36 -2.94 23.15
C HIS A 154 -5.08 -2.19 23.55
N ASP A 155 -4.66 -1.17 22.80
CA ASP A 155 -3.42 -0.43 23.05
C ASP A 155 -2.16 -1.30 23.14
N LYS A 156 -2.13 -2.40 22.37
CA LYS A 156 -0.98 -3.31 22.28
C LYS A 156 -0.23 -3.09 20.96
N PRO A 157 0.75 -2.18 20.93
CA PRO A 157 1.50 -1.95 19.68
C PRO A 157 2.22 -3.22 19.26
N PRO A 158 2.38 -3.45 17.94
CA PRO A 158 3.15 -4.57 17.44
C PRO A 158 4.60 -4.51 17.95
N THR A 159 5.24 -5.67 18.05
CA THR A 159 6.65 -5.73 18.41
C THR A 159 7.49 -5.06 17.33
N MET A 160 8.56 -4.39 17.74
CA MET A 160 9.51 -3.79 16.78
C MET A 160 10.49 -4.82 16.19
N SER A 161 10.36 -6.09 16.55
CA SER A 161 11.17 -7.17 16.01
C SER A 161 10.92 -7.35 14.52
N GLY A 162 11.98 -7.39 13.72
CA GLY A 162 11.91 -7.52 12.26
C GLY A 162 11.64 -6.21 11.50
N ILE A 163 11.45 -5.09 12.19
CA ILE A 163 11.34 -3.78 11.54
C ILE A 163 12.76 -3.27 11.22
N PRO A 164 13.02 -2.75 9.99
CA PRO A 164 14.29 -2.11 9.68
C PRO A 164 14.64 -1.03 10.72
N SER A 165 15.87 -1.04 11.20
CA SER A 165 16.34 -0.17 12.31
C SER A 165 16.00 1.31 12.08
N LYS A 166 16.17 1.79 10.84
CA LYS A 166 15.84 3.17 10.48
C LYS A 166 14.37 3.49 10.72
N LEU A 167 13.45 2.64 10.28
CA LEU A 167 12.00 2.85 10.48
C LEU A 167 11.62 2.79 11.96
N ALA A 168 12.26 1.92 12.73
CA ALA A 168 12.07 1.82 14.16
C ALA A 168 12.53 3.12 14.87
N LEU A 169 13.73 3.60 14.54
CA LEU A 169 14.29 4.84 15.10
C LEU A 169 13.46 6.07 14.71
N ASP A 170 13.06 6.19 13.44
CA ASP A 170 12.20 7.28 12.96
C ASP A 170 10.85 7.28 13.71
N SER A 171 10.29 6.10 13.96
CA SER A 171 9.04 5.96 14.71
C SER A 171 9.22 6.39 16.18
N LEU A 172 10.30 5.96 16.82
CA LEU A 172 10.63 6.37 18.19
C LEU A 172 10.88 7.88 18.28
N ALA A 173 11.64 8.45 17.36
CA ALA A 173 11.89 9.90 17.33
C ALA A 173 10.59 10.71 17.18
N ARG A 174 9.63 10.20 16.38
CA ARG A 174 8.32 10.84 16.23
C ARG A 174 7.44 10.73 17.48
N ILE A 175 7.55 9.63 18.23
CA ILE A 175 6.76 9.40 19.44
C ILE A 175 7.31 10.22 20.62
N TYR A 176 8.61 10.19 20.82
CA TYR A 176 9.26 10.77 22.00
C TYR A 176 9.89 12.14 21.74
N GLY A 177 10.10 12.50 20.47
CA GLY A 177 10.75 13.76 20.09
C GLY A 177 12.25 13.76 20.35
N ALA A 178 12.85 14.93 20.22
CA ALA A 178 14.24 15.13 20.58
C ALA A 178 14.41 15.21 22.12
N SER A 179 15.60 14.85 22.61
CA SER A 179 15.98 15.05 24.02
C SER A 179 15.76 16.49 24.44
N LYS A 180 15.11 16.69 25.58
CA LYS A 180 14.86 18.02 26.15
C LYS A 180 15.88 18.30 27.24
N PRO A 181 16.49 19.49 27.28
CA PRO A 181 17.33 19.90 28.39
C PRO A 181 16.55 19.81 29.72
N GLY A 182 17.22 19.35 30.79
CA GLY A 182 16.62 19.27 32.12
C GLY A 182 15.81 18.00 32.41
N LEU A 183 15.78 17.03 31.50
CA LEU A 183 15.25 15.71 31.85
C LEU A 183 16.19 14.97 32.81
N PRO A 184 15.65 14.17 33.75
CA PRO A 184 16.47 13.40 34.67
C PRO A 184 17.38 12.45 33.93
N THR A 185 18.59 12.24 34.43
CA THR A 185 19.52 11.24 33.90
C THR A 185 18.91 9.83 34.06
N ILE A 186 18.90 9.04 32.99
CA ILE A 186 18.47 7.66 33.04
C ILE A 186 19.72 6.79 33.20
N GLU A 187 19.76 5.98 34.23
CA GLU A 187 20.78 4.97 34.40
C GLU A 187 20.38 3.71 33.61
N PHE A 188 21.27 3.24 32.74
CA PHE A 188 21.07 2.00 32.03
C PHE A 188 21.31 0.78 32.91
N SER A 189 20.42 -0.18 32.86
CA SER A 189 20.72 -1.53 33.37
C SER A 189 21.91 -2.15 32.61
N ARG A 190 22.62 -3.09 33.25
CA ARG A 190 23.75 -3.80 32.64
C ARG A 190 23.38 -4.41 31.25
N LYS A 191 22.13 -4.85 31.07
CA LYS A 191 21.64 -5.40 29.81
C LYS A 191 21.53 -4.31 28.74
N GLN A 192 20.99 -3.15 29.09
CA GLN A 192 20.86 -2.01 28.17
C GLN A 192 22.23 -1.43 27.80
N GLU A 193 23.14 -1.34 28.77
CA GLU A 193 24.52 -0.89 28.53
C GLU A 193 25.24 -1.82 27.55
N ARG A 194 25.08 -3.14 27.69
CA ARG A 194 25.66 -4.12 26.75
C ARG A 194 25.15 -3.91 25.33
N TYR A 195 23.84 -3.68 25.14
CA TYR A 195 23.28 -3.42 23.82
C TYR A 195 23.78 -2.10 23.23
N LEU A 196 23.89 -1.04 24.06
CA LEU A 196 24.44 0.23 23.60
C LEU A 196 25.90 0.10 23.16
N ARG A 197 26.74 -0.62 23.91
CA ARG A 197 28.13 -0.90 23.53
C ARG A 197 28.24 -1.68 22.23
N GLN A 198 27.38 -2.69 22.03
CA GLN A 198 27.32 -3.41 20.77
C GLN A 198 26.94 -2.52 19.59
N TYR A 199 25.99 -1.61 19.78
CA TYR A 199 25.58 -0.65 18.75
C TYR A 199 26.70 0.35 18.41
N LEU A 200 27.43 0.83 19.39
CA LEU A 200 28.54 1.77 19.21
C LEU A 200 29.81 1.13 18.63
N SER A 201 29.88 -0.19 18.58
CA SER A 201 31.01 -0.95 18.01
C SER A 201 30.81 -1.36 16.56
N LEU A 202 29.65 -1.04 15.95
CA LEU A 202 29.31 -1.22 14.56
C LEU A 202 29.71 0.00 13.73
#